data_6abf23a99ace666ae2d81efecdd5419f
#
_entry.id   6abf23a99ace666ae2d81efecdd5419f
#
_cell.length_a   1.000
_cell.length_b   1.000
_cell.length_c   1.000
_cell.angle_alpha   90.00
_cell.angle_beta   90.00
_cell.angle_gamma   90.00
#
_symmetry.space_group_name_H-M   'P 1'
#
loop_
_entity.id
_entity.type
_entity.pdbx_description
1 polymer ?
#
loop_
_entity_poly.entity_id
_entity_poly.type
_entity_poly.pdbx_seq_one_letter_code
_entity_poly.pdbx_strand_id
1 'polypeptide(L)'
;VTAVGFILFCLITKKGYIWFSGYKFIRDKRGFDILPDGTHGTSGFMSKKEQEKILLTGPISELSGTLLGKLKDDPDDDDKYAEYVTLRPNSGLTEHIMVYGATGAGKTRGLVKPFILQCAAKRSTQESLICVDPKGEVYESMSSFLREQGYEVRMFNLLDMENSDAWNCLSGIEKDKDLVQSIAE
;
A
#
# COMPACT_ATOMS: atom_id res chain seq x y z
N VAL A 1 46.61 19.40 -34.74
CA VAL A 1 45.54 19.77 -33.81
C VAL A 1 46.22 20.45 -32.63
N THR A 2 46.16 21.77 -32.55
CA THR A 2 46.87 22.56 -31.58
C THR A 2 46.26 22.37 -30.19
N ALA A 3 47.11 22.43 -29.14
CA ALA A 3 46.71 22.29 -27.74
C ALA A 3 45.53 23.22 -27.37
N VAL A 4 45.40 24.34 -28.06
CA VAL A 4 44.30 25.32 -27.94
C VAL A 4 42.97 24.70 -28.37
N GLY A 5 42.93 23.89 -29.45
CA GLY A 5 41.72 23.22 -29.91
C GLY A 5 41.26 22.13 -28.92
N PHE A 6 42.21 21.46 -28.28
CA PHE A 6 41.89 20.45 -27.27
C PHE A 6 41.37 21.08 -25.95
N ILE A 7 41.96 22.19 -25.55
CA ILE A 7 41.49 22.95 -24.38
C ILE A 7 40.10 23.56 -24.65
N LEU A 8 39.85 24.06 -25.85
CA LEU A 8 38.54 24.57 -26.27
C LEU A 8 37.52 23.43 -26.30
N PHE A 9 37.87 22.25 -26.83
CA PHE A 9 37.02 21.05 -26.81
C PHE A 9 36.70 20.60 -25.39
N CYS A 10 37.67 20.56 -24.48
CA CYS A 10 37.45 20.22 -23.08
C CYS A 10 36.59 21.28 -22.33
N LEU A 11 36.73 22.54 -22.64
CA LEU A 11 35.89 23.60 -22.10
C LEU A 11 34.46 23.54 -22.66
N ILE A 12 34.34 23.22 -23.93
CA ILE A 12 33.02 23.03 -24.56
C ILE A 12 32.33 21.76 -24.06
N THR A 13 33.04 20.64 -23.89
CA THR A 13 32.46 19.40 -23.41
C THR A 13 32.15 19.40 -21.91
N LYS A 14 32.97 20.04 -21.08
CA LYS A 14 32.71 20.11 -19.63
C LYS A 14 31.85 21.28 -19.18
N LYS A 15 31.98 22.45 -19.84
CA LYS A 15 31.15 23.63 -19.52
C LYS A 15 30.10 23.94 -20.56
N GLY A 16 30.35 23.65 -21.82
CA GLY A 16 29.42 23.93 -22.90
C GLY A 16 28.22 22.97 -22.90
N TYR A 17 28.40 21.74 -22.52
CA TYR A 17 27.29 20.78 -22.34
C TYR A 17 26.33 21.26 -21.24
N ILE A 18 26.90 21.78 -20.15
CA ILE A 18 26.11 22.35 -19.04
C ILE A 18 25.42 23.65 -19.47
N TRP A 19 26.09 24.47 -20.29
CA TRP A 19 25.54 25.74 -20.77
C TRP A 19 24.50 25.55 -21.87
N PHE A 20 24.70 24.58 -22.76
CA PHE A 20 23.74 24.22 -23.83
C PHE A 20 22.52 23.48 -23.30
N SER A 21 22.66 22.73 -22.22
CA SER A 21 21.54 22.02 -21.60
C SER A 21 20.65 22.92 -20.72
N GLY A 22 21.03 24.18 -20.52
CA GLY A 22 20.28 25.12 -19.69
C GLY A 22 20.32 24.81 -18.20
N TYR A 23 21.15 23.87 -17.76
CA TYR A 23 21.21 23.44 -16.37
C TYR A 23 22.03 24.44 -15.52
N LYS A 24 21.37 25.03 -14.53
CA LYS A 24 22.04 25.77 -13.46
C LYS A 24 22.27 24.78 -12.31
N PHE A 25 23.55 24.52 -12.01
CA PHE A 25 23.87 23.84 -10.76
C PHE A 25 23.51 24.78 -9.60
N ILE A 26 22.59 24.34 -8.77
CA ILE A 26 22.25 24.99 -7.52
C ILE A 26 22.97 24.22 -6.43
N ARG A 27 23.85 24.89 -5.70
CA ARG A 27 24.51 24.30 -4.55
C ARG A 27 23.67 24.55 -3.30
N ASP A 28 23.38 23.51 -2.56
CA ASP A 28 22.65 23.63 -1.30
C ASP A 28 23.53 24.25 -0.19
N LYS A 29 22.93 24.61 0.95
CA LYS A 29 23.66 25.21 2.08
C LYS A 29 24.74 24.30 2.69
N ARG A 30 24.71 23.01 2.39
CA ARG A 30 25.66 21.99 2.84
C ARG A 30 26.79 21.75 1.84
N GLY A 31 26.75 22.44 0.69
CA GLY A 31 27.76 22.34 -0.36
C GLY A 31 27.56 21.23 -1.38
N PHE A 32 26.42 20.54 -1.36
CA PHE A 32 26.07 19.55 -2.36
C PHE A 32 25.52 20.20 -3.63
N ASP A 33 25.95 19.71 -4.78
CA ASP A 33 25.41 20.13 -6.05
C ASP A 33 24.02 19.46 -6.26
N ILE A 34 22.99 20.30 -6.38
CA ILE A 34 21.65 19.84 -6.75
C ILE A 34 21.62 19.69 -8.26
N LEU A 35 21.52 18.46 -8.72
CA LEU A 35 21.33 18.16 -10.14
C LEU A 35 19.91 18.56 -10.56
N PRO A 36 19.73 19.10 -11.76
CA PRO A 36 18.41 19.43 -12.26
C PRO A 36 17.58 18.16 -12.42
N ASP A 37 16.27 18.34 -12.26
CA ASP A 37 15.30 17.28 -12.43
C ASP A 37 15.51 16.50 -13.74
N GLY A 38 15.56 15.18 -13.64
CA GLY A 38 15.67 14.29 -14.79
C GLY A 38 17.02 13.61 -15.00
N THR A 39 18.09 14.05 -14.35
CA THR A 39 19.43 13.45 -14.51
C THR A 39 19.50 12.01 -13.98
N HIS A 40 18.77 11.72 -12.90
CA HIS A 40 18.65 10.38 -12.28
C HIS A 40 17.20 9.90 -12.19
N GLY A 41 16.34 10.43 -13.01
CA GLY A 41 14.89 10.27 -12.96
C GLY A 41 14.23 11.40 -12.15
N THR A 42 12.96 11.58 -12.39
CA THR A 42 12.11 12.54 -11.67
C THR A 42 11.07 11.78 -10.88
N SER A 43 10.90 12.14 -9.61
CA SER A 43 9.76 11.73 -8.81
C SER A 43 8.98 12.97 -8.40
N GLY A 44 7.67 12.90 -8.49
CA GLY A 44 6.78 13.97 -8.11
C GLY A 44 5.44 13.42 -7.66
N PHE A 45 4.59 14.26 -7.12
CA PHE A 45 3.21 13.88 -6.86
C PHE A 45 2.47 13.68 -8.17
N MET A 46 1.62 12.66 -8.22
CA MET A 46 0.81 12.37 -9.37
C MET A 46 -0.12 13.55 -9.72
N SER A 47 -0.24 13.83 -11.00
CA SER A 47 -1.26 14.75 -11.51
C SER A 47 -2.66 14.17 -11.28
N LYS A 48 -3.69 15.01 -11.27
CA LYS A 48 -5.10 14.55 -11.13
C LYS A 48 -5.48 13.51 -12.18
N LYS A 49 -5.04 13.68 -13.43
CA LYS A 49 -5.29 12.71 -14.51
C LYS A 49 -4.64 11.34 -14.30
N GLU A 50 -3.50 11.31 -13.63
CA GLU A 50 -2.83 10.05 -13.26
C GLU A 50 -3.53 9.41 -12.06
N GLN A 51 -3.92 10.22 -11.08
CA GLN A 51 -4.69 9.75 -9.92
C GLN A 51 -6.01 9.08 -10.35
N GLU A 52 -6.77 9.69 -11.24
CA GLU A 52 -8.03 9.16 -11.77
C GLU A 52 -7.90 7.80 -12.48
N LYS A 53 -6.72 7.46 -12.97
CA LYS A 53 -6.46 6.16 -13.59
C LYS A 53 -6.33 5.04 -12.56
N ILE A 54 -5.80 5.32 -11.39
CA ILE A 54 -5.43 4.33 -10.37
C ILE A 54 -6.23 4.44 -9.08
N LEU A 55 -6.84 5.58 -8.81
CA LEU A 55 -7.66 5.83 -7.63
C LEU A 55 -9.12 6.05 -8.02
N LEU A 56 -10.00 5.62 -7.13
CA LEU A 56 -11.42 6.00 -7.13
C LEU A 56 -11.67 6.88 -5.92
N THR A 57 -12.40 7.95 -6.10
CA THR A 57 -12.83 8.86 -5.03
C THR A 57 -14.34 8.99 -5.03
N GLY A 58 -14.95 9.02 -3.85
CA GLY A 58 -16.39 9.16 -3.71
C GLY A 58 -16.89 8.67 -2.36
N PRO A 59 -18.23 8.57 -2.21
CA PRO A 59 -18.84 8.01 -1.02
C PRO A 59 -18.51 6.52 -0.87
N ILE A 60 -18.28 6.05 0.36
CA ILE A 60 -17.84 4.68 0.64
C ILE A 60 -18.77 3.60 0.07
N SER A 61 -20.07 3.90 -0.04
CA SER A 61 -21.07 2.99 -0.58
C SER A 61 -20.92 2.68 -2.08
N GLU A 62 -20.26 3.57 -2.82
CA GLU A 62 -20.08 3.46 -4.27
C GLU A 62 -18.69 2.98 -4.65
N LEU A 63 -17.77 2.94 -3.70
CA LEU A 63 -16.38 2.60 -3.96
C LEU A 63 -16.13 1.09 -3.95
N SER A 64 -15.34 0.64 -4.92
CA SER A 64 -14.79 -0.71 -4.98
C SER A 64 -13.27 -0.65 -4.85
N GLY A 65 -12.66 -1.79 -4.48
CA GLY A 65 -11.22 -1.87 -4.26
C GLY A 65 -10.81 -1.57 -2.83
N THR A 66 -9.51 -1.61 -2.55
CA THR A 66 -8.98 -1.47 -1.20
C THR A 66 -9.06 -0.03 -0.72
N LEU A 67 -9.67 0.19 0.45
CA LEU A 67 -9.80 1.50 1.08
C LEU A 67 -8.41 1.98 1.54
N LEU A 68 -8.00 3.14 1.03
CA LEU A 68 -6.72 3.78 1.39
C LEU A 68 -6.90 4.85 2.47
N GLY A 69 -8.03 5.52 2.50
CA GLY A 69 -8.29 6.55 3.48
C GLY A 69 -9.48 7.45 3.12
N LYS A 70 -9.67 8.46 3.95
CA LYS A 70 -10.64 9.53 3.76
C LYS A 70 -9.90 10.77 3.28
N LEU A 71 -10.42 11.45 2.27
CA LEU A 71 -9.91 12.77 1.89
C LEU A 71 -10.16 13.73 3.05
N LYS A 72 -9.29 14.74 3.15
CA LYS A 72 -9.35 15.71 4.25
C LYS A 72 -10.73 16.37 4.26
N ASP A 73 -11.41 16.24 5.39
CA ASP A 73 -12.67 16.89 5.62
C ASP A 73 -12.49 18.40 5.67
N ASP A 74 -13.42 19.14 5.11
CA ASP A 74 -13.66 20.51 5.52
C ASP A 74 -14.20 20.45 6.96
N PRO A 75 -13.63 21.17 7.94
CA PRO A 75 -14.10 21.12 9.34
C PRO A 75 -15.59 21.51 9.51
N ASP A 76 -16.18 22.14 8.51
CA ASP A 76 -17.59 22.53 8.47
C ASP A 76 -18.49 21.57 7.69
N ASP A 77 -17.95 20.45 7.19
CA ASP A 77 -18.71 19.49 6.39
C ASP A 77 -19.27 18.37 7.28
N ASP A 78 -20.59 18.28 7.35
CA ASP A 78 -21.28 17.15 7.96
C ASP A 78 -20.84 15.85 7.26
N ASP A 79 -20.51 14.80 8.01
CA ASP A 79 -20.04 13.48 7.56
C ASP A 79 -20.84 12.83 6.40
N LYS A 80 -21.92 13.45 6.00
CA LYS A 80 -22.83 13.02 4.95
C LYS A 80 -22.21 13.01 3.54
N TYR A 81 -21.12 13.75 3.33
CA TYR A 81 -20.45 13.89 2.04
C TYR A 81 -18.97 13.51 2.09
N ALA A 82 -18.57 12.74 3.10
CA ALA A 82 -17.19 12.28 3.21
C ALA A 82 -16.73 11.55 1.94
N GLU A 83 -15.70 12.06 1.32
CA GLU A 83 -15.06 11.42 0.20
C GLU A 83 -13.96 10.47 0.67
N TYR A 84 -14.03 9.23 0.23
CA TYR A 84 -13.05 8.20 0.49
C TYR A 84 -12.23 7.92 -0.76
N VAL A 85 -11.05 7.38 -0.56
CA VAL A 85 -10.14 7.01 -1.65
C VAL A 85 -9.90 5.51 -1.60
N THR A 86 -10.11 4.85 -2.73
CA THR A 86 -9.79 3.43 -2.88
C THR A 86 -8.85 3.22 -4.06
N LEU A 87 -8.12 2.11 -4.03
CA LEU A 87 -7.36 1.66 -5.18
C LEU A 87 -8.34 1.11 -6.22
N ARG A 88 -8.22 1.58 -7.46
CA ARG A 88 -9.06 1.10 -8.56
C ARG A 88 -8.73 -0.36 -8.87
N PRO A 89 -9.71 -1.27 -8.87
CA PRO A 89 -9.50 -2.64 -9.34
C PRO A 89 -8.93 -2.66 -10.76
N ASN A 90 -8.02 -3.57 -11.01
CA ASN A 90 -7.36 -3.71 -12.33
C ASN A 90 -6.57 -2.48 -12.80
N SER A 91 -6.10 -1.66 -11.87
CA SER A 91 -5.24 -0.50 -12.18
C SER A 91 -3.84 -0.87 -12.68
N GLY A 92 -3.49 -2.16 -12.67
CA GLY A 92 -2.14 -2.66 -12.95
C GLY A 92 -1.17 -2.53 -11.78
N LEU A 93 -1.61 -1.99 -10.65
CA LEU A 93 -0.86 -1.96 -9.41
C LEU A 93 -1.13 -3.22 -8.60
N THR A 94 -0.13 -3.63 -7.81
CA THR A 94 -0.33 -4.70 -6.82
C THR A 94 -1.26 -4.23 -5.70
N GLU A 95 -2.08 -5.13 -5.20
CA GLU A 95 -2.94 -4.87 -4.04
C GLU A 95 -2.20 -5.03 -2.70
N HIS A 96 -0.90 -5.36 -2.73
CA HIS A 96 -0.08 -5.43 -1.53
C HIS A 96 0.16 -4.04 -0.95
N ILE A 97 -0.23 -3.86 0.30
CA ILE A 97 -0.07 -2.59 1.02
C ILE A 97 0.87 -2.78 2.19
N MET A 98 1.88 -1.93 2.28
CA MET A 98 2.78 -1.87 3.41
C MET A 98 2.59 -0.56 4.17
N VAL A 99 2.34 -0.66 5.48
CA VAL A 99 2.04 0.50 6.34
C VAL A 99 3.08 0.64 7.44
N TYR A 100 3.76 1.75 7.45
CA TYR A 100 4.73 2.10 8.48
C TYR A 100 4.15 3.14 9.44
N GLY A 101 4.43 2.96 10.70
CA GLY A 101 4.04 3.93 11.72
C GLY A 101 4.52 3.48 13.11
N ALA A 102 4.75 4.45 14.00
CA ALA A 102 5.12 4.18 15.39
C ALA A 102 4.04 3.40 16.13
N THR A 103 4.40 2.80 17.26
CA THR A 103 3.42 2.19 18.18
C THR A 103 2.43 3.27 18.63
N GLY A 104 1.14 2.96 18.61
CA GLY A 104 0.10 3.94 18.97
C GLY A 104 -0.34 4.88 17.82
N ALA A 105 0.30 4.83 16.64
CA ALA A 105 -0.08 5.67 15.49
C ALA A 105 -1.45 5.31 14.86
N GLY A 106 -2.18 4.36 15.41
CA GLY A 106 -3.52 4.01 14.95
C GLY A 106 -3.58 3.09 13.74
N LYS A 107 -2.50 2.40 13.36
CA LYS A 107 -2.47 1.51 12.18
C LYS A 107 -3.60 0.48 12.15
N THR A 108 -3.81 -0.22 13.27
CA THR A 108 -4.87 -1.22 13.39
C THR A 108 -6.24 -0.60 13.24
N ARG A 109 -6.46 0.55 13.90
CA ARG A 109 -7.75 1.25 13.90
C ARG A 109 -8.04 1.97 12.59
N GLY A 110 -7.02 2.57 11.99
CA GLY A 110 -7.18 3.40 10.78
C GLY A 110 -7.12 2.61 9.47
N LEU A 111 -6.52 1.42 9.46
CA LEU A 111 -6.41 0.62 8.23
C LEU A 111 -6.90 -0.81 8.39
N VAL A 112 -6.37 -1.58 9.36
CA VAL A 112 -6.65 -3.03 9.44
C VAL A 112 -8.14 -3.30 9.67
N LYS A 113 -8.74 -2.65 10.66
CA LYS A 113 -10.18 -2.84 10.96
C LYS A 113 -11.08 -2.35 9.82
N PRO A 114 -10.91 -1.15 9.24
CA PRO A 114 -11.65 -0.73 8.07
C PRO A 114 -11.51 -1.67 6.87
N PHE A 115 -10.33 -2.23 6.63
CA PHE A 115 -10.11 -3.22 5.58
C PHE A 115 -10.92 -4.50 5.83
N ILE A 116 -10.89 -5.04 7.06
CA ILE A 116 -11.70 -6.22 7.43
C ILE A 116 -13.19 -5.94 7.26
N LEU A 117 -13.67 -4.77 7.70
CA LEU A 117 -15.06 -4.34 7.52
C LEU A 117 -15.44 -4.26 6.04
N GLN A 118 -14.55 -3.74 5.21
CA GLN A 118 -14.77 -3.64 3.77
C GLN A 118 -14.88 -5.02 3.12
N CYS A 119 -13.99 -5.96 3.46
CA CYS A 119 -14.06 -7.33 2.97
C CYS A 119 -15.36 -8.03 3.40
N ALA A 120 -15.79 -7.82 4.64
CA ALA A 120 -17.02 -8.40 5.16
C ALA A 120 -18.30 -7.80 4.57
N ALA A 121 -18.27 -6.53 4.19
CA ALA A 121 -19.43 -5.84 3.58
C ALA A 121 -19.73 -6.29 2.15
N LYS A 122 -18.77 -6.85 1.45
CA LYS A 122 -18.92 -7.36 0.08
C LYS A 122 -19.58 -8.74 0.05
N ARG A 123 -20.88 -8.80 0.28
CA ARG A 123 -21.62 -10.06 0.36
C ARG A 123 -21.56 -10.95 -0.89
N SER A 124 -21.34 -10.38 -2.06
CA SER A 124 -21.26 -11.13 -3.33
C SER A 124 -19.90 -11.81 -3.58
N THR A 125 -18.86 -11.35 -2.90
CA THR A 125 -17.48 -11.83 -3.03
C THR A 125 -16.81 -11.81 -1.66
N GLN A 126 -17.36 -12.58 -0.71
CA GLN A 126 -16.71 -12.72 0.60
C GLN A 126 -15.31 -13.29 0.42
N GLU A 127 -14.32 -12.53 0.84
CA GLU A 127 -12.92 -12.92 0.74
C GLU A 127 -12.53 -13.66 2.01
N SER A 128 -11.75 -14.75 1.87
CA SER A 128 -11.14 -15.40 3.03
C SER A 128 -10.04 -14.50 3.60
N LEU A 129 -10.03 -14.34 4.91
CA LEU A 129 -9.10 -13.47 5.61
C LEU A 129 -8.17 -14.30 6.51
N ILE A 130 -6.87 -14.04 6.39
CA ILE A 130 -5.87 -14.55 7.33
C ILE A 130 -5.26 -13.34 8.03
N CYS A 131 -5.38 -13.29 9.36
CA CYS A 131 -4.90 -12.20 10.15
C CYS A 131 -3.86 -12.69 11.18
N VAL A 132 -2.67 -12.10 11.16
CA VAL A 132 -1.66 -12.32 12.21
C VAL A 132 -1.83 -11.23 13.26
N ASP A 133 -2.35 -11.60 14.43
CA ASP A 133 -2.72 -10.67 15.50
C ASP A 133 -2.00 -11.02 16.81
N PRO A 134 -0.74 -10.58 16.98
CA PRO A 134 0.07 -10.93 18.15
C PRO A 134 -0.49 -10.48 19.51
N LYS A 135 -1.42 -9.52 19.50
CA LYS A 135 -2.04 -8.95 20.71
C LYS A 135 -3.46 -9.41 20.93
N GLY A 136 -4.11 -10.06 19.95
CA GLY A 136 -5.50 -10.44 20.02
C GLY A 136 -6.52 -9.30 19.84
N GLU A 137 -6.04 -8.04 19.64
CA GLU A 137 -6.91 -6.85 19.55
C GLU A 137 -7.91 -6.91 18.37
N VAL A 138 -7.49 -7.51 17.26
CA VAL A 138 -8.34 -7.65 16.06
C VAL A 138 -9.37 -8.73 16.32
N TYR A 139 -8.96 -9.89 16.84
CA TYR A 139 -9.86 -10.99 17.16
C TYR A 139 -10.92 -10.56 18.17
N GLU A 140 -10.53 -9.96 19.30
CA GLU A 140 -11.47 -9.50 20.33
C GLU A 140 -12.51 -8.51 19.79
N SER A 141 -12.09 -7.58 18.93
CA SER A 141 -12.96 -6.52 18.46
C SER A 141 -13.78 -6.84 17.22
N MET A 142 -13.37 -7.83 16.40
CA MET A 142 -13.97 -8.08 15.09
C MET A 142 -14.61 -9.46 14.95
N SER A 143 -14.26 -10.42 15.81
CA SER A 143 -14.71 -11.81 15.65
C SER A 143 -16.23 -11.98 15.74
N SER A 144 -16.88 -11.29 16.66
CA SER A 144 -18.35 -11.33 16.79
C SER A 144 -19.03 -10.76 15.56
N PHE A 145 -18.59 -9.59 15.10
CA PHE A 145 -19.11 -8.98 13.88
C PHE A 145 -18.93 -9.89 12.65
N LEU A 146 -17.75 -10.48 12.48
CA LEU A 146 -17.49 -11.38 11.35
C LEU A 146 -18.40 -12.61 11.37
N ARG A 147 -18.64 -13.21 12.55
CA ARG A 147 -19.60 -14.32 12.71
C ARG A 147 -21.02 -13.90 12.35
N GLU A 148 -21.46 -12.71 12.74
CA GLU A 148 -22.75 -12.14 12.34
C GLU A 148 -22.87 -11.94 10.83
N GLN A 149 -21.75 -11.64 10.15
CA GLN A 149 -21.70 -11.56 8.68
C GLN A 149 -21.59 -12.92 7.99
N GLY A 150 -21.58 -14.04 8.74
CA GLY A 150 -21.57 -15.39 8.20
C GLY A 150 -20.17 -15.99 7.99
N TYR A 151 -19.12 -15.34 8.52
CA TYR A 151 -17.77 -15.92 8.47
C TYR A 151 -17.60 -17.02 9.51
N GLU A 152 -16.94 -18.11 9.13
CA GLU A 152 -16.39 -19.06 10.07
C GLU A 152 -15.08 -18.49 10.62
N VAL A 153 -15.10 -17.99 11.86
CA VAL A 153 -13.92 -17.38 12.50
C VAL A 153 -13.22 -18.43 13.36
N ARG A 154 -12.01 -18.77 12.99
CA ARG A 154 -11.13 -19.68 13.73
C ARG A 154 -9.97 -18.90 14.32
N MET A 155 -9.57 -19.25 15.53
CA MET A 155 -8.43 -18.64 16.22
C MET A 155 -7.38 -19.71 16.54
N PHE A 156 -6.21 -19.57 15.97
CA PHE A 156 -5.06 -20.40 16.30
C PHE A 156 -4.16 -19.65 17.29
N ASN A 157 -4.26 -20.00 18.58
CA ASN A 157 -3.57 -19.30 19.65
C ASN A 157 -2.41 -20.15 20.19
N LEU A 158 -1.18 -19.74 19.88
CA LEU A 158 0.04 -20.41 20.32
C LEU A 158 0.41 -20.09 21.77
N LEU A 159 -0.16 -19.03 22.36
CA LEU A 159 0.12 -18.62 23.73
C LEU A 159 -0.80 -19.31 24.74
N ASP A 160 -2.01 -19.66 24.29
CA ASP A 160 -3.02 -20.35 25.08
C ASP A 160 -3.66 -21.43 24.22
N MET A 161 -3.01 -22.59 24.18
CA MET A 161 -3.41 -23.68 23.31
C MET A 161 -4.67 -24.40 23.80
N GLU A 162 -5.04 -24.26 25.09
CA GLU A 162 -6.27 -24.84 25.63
C GLU A 162 -7.51 -24.13 25.07
N ASN A 163 -7.39 -22.84 24.81
CA ASN A 163 -8.47 -22.01 24.24
C ASN A 163 -8.27 -21.74 22.73
N SER A 164 -7.45 -22.55 22.05
CA SER A 164 -7.16 -22.44 20.63
C SER A 164 -8.03 -23.38 19.80
N ASP A 165 -8.47 -22.94 18.63
CA ASP A 165 -9.03 -23.85 17.65
C ASP A 165 -7.96 -24.81 17.14
N ALA A 166 -8.35 -26.06 16.93
CA ALA A 166 -7.47 -27.05 16.32
C ALA A 166 -7.46 -26.89 14.79
N TRP A 167 -6.28 -26.99 14.21
CA TRP A 167 -6.13 -27.02 12.77
C TRP A 167 -5.41 -28.31 12.33
N ASN A 168 -6.10 -29.11 11.56
CA ASN A 168 -5.51 -30.30 10.95
C ASN A 168 -4.98 -29.93 9.55
N CYS A 169 -3.66 -29.66 9.45
CA CYS A 169 -3.00 -29.36 8.19
C CYS A 169 -3.06 -30.53 7.17
N LEU A 170 -3.35 -31.73 7.65
CA LEU A 170 -3.44 -32.92 6.82
C LEU A 170 -4.87 -33.22 6.33
N SER A 171 -5.86 -32.40 6.74
CA SER A 171 -7.25 -32.62 6.30
C SER A 171 -7.37 -32.30 4.80
N GLY A 172 -7.82 -33.26 4.02
CA GLY A 172 -7.98 -33.09 2.57
C GLY A 172 -6.86 -33.69 1.72
N ILE A 173 -5.76 -34.13 2.32
CA ILE A 173 -4.65 -34.82 1.63
C ILE A 173 -5.08 -36.10 0.91
N GLU A 174 -6.11 -36.78 1.42
CA GLU A 174 -6.62 -38.01 0.79
C GLU A 174 -7.07 -37.82 -0.66
N LYS A 175 -7.33 -36.58 -1.08
CA LYS A 175 -7.86 -36.23 -2.41
C LYS A 175 -6.82 -35.70 -3.37
N ASP A 176 -5.65 -35.28 -2.88
CA ASP A 176 -4.64 -34.64 -3.71
C ASP A 176 -3.22 -35.07 -3.31
N LYS A 177 -2.63 -35.93 -4.14
CA LYS A 177 -1.29 -36.48 -3.91
C LYS A 177 -0.19 -35.41 -4.01
N ASP A 178 -0.42 -34.35 -4.78
CA ASP A 178 0.56 -33.28 -4.98
C ASP A 178 0.64 -32.39 -3.73
N LEU A 179 -0.47 -32.29 -2.98
CA LEU A 179 -0.50 -31.58 -1.70
C LEU A 179 0.33 -32.28 -0.61
N VAL A 180 0.40 -33.62 -0.64
CA VAL A 180 1.23 -34.42 0.30
C VAL A 180 2.68 -34.04 0.17
N GLN A 181 3.17 -33.87 -1.04
CA GLN A 181 4.57 -33.60 -1.33
C GLN A 181 4.96 -32.17 -0.91
N SER A 182 4.06 -31.19 -1.11
CA SER A 182 4.31 -29.79 -0.71
C SER A 182 4.26 -29.53 0.80
N ILE A 183 3.68 -30.46 1.59
CA ILE A 183 3.65 -30.35 3.07
C ILE A 183 4.83 -31.11 3.70
N ALA A 184 5.44 -32.04 2.95
CA ALA A 184 6.58 -32.82 3.42
C ALA A 184 7.95 -32.16 3.18
N GLU A 185 8.01 -31.09 2.39
CA GLU A 185 9.17 -30.23 2.15
C GLU A 185 9.18 -29.04 3.12
#